data_88dc142a8ff52e72a08ca2b747e2c869
#
_entry.id   88dc142a8ff52e72a08ca2b747e2c869
#
_cell.length_a   1.000
_cell.length_b   1.000
_cell.length_c   1.000
_cell.angle_alpha   90.00
_cell.angle_beta   90.00
_cell.angle_gamma   90.00
#
_symmetry.space_group_name_H-M   'P 1'
#
loop_
_entity.id
_entity.type
_entity.pdbx_description
1 polymer ?
#
loop_
_entity_poly.entity_id
_entity_poly.type
_entity_poly.pdbx_seq_one_letter_code
_entity_poly.pdbx_strand_id
1 'polypeptide(L)'
;MRSKAAVLRGVGVDWEVTEVELDPPHAGEVLVKMAYAGVCHSDEHFYTGDSVPSKDMEEMMRAAGVPVPEWFPMLGGHEGSGVVEEVGDGVTTLKPGDHVAISFFPACGSCRFCVTGQTYLCDVGADIYSKEMTTDHTRRRHLGDEDLMAMMQVGTFSEYVVASERSLVKINDWIPLEAASLVSCGVTTGFGSGSVAAGTEVGDTVVVVGVGGIGMNAVQGAKAAGAKHIVAVDPNEFKRDVAPSFGATHTAVDAGAAVDLVKEITWGVMADRVVLTPGVVPPDLILVAMMLLRKGGTCVLTGMGKVTDMMVPLVMGDMVSSCKTLKGVLYGSMNPREAMPRLLSMYEAGTLKLDELVTQKYKLDDINEAMRDLRAGKNIRGVIAFEE
;
A
#
# COMPACT_ATOMS: atom_id res chain seq x y z
N MET A 1 -1.50 -26.46 -11.34
CA MET A 1 -0.07 -26.28 -11.75
C MET A 1 0.79 -26.05 -10.52
N ARG A 2 2.13 -26.12 -10.65
CA ARG A 2 3.03 -25.73 -9.55
C ARG A 2 3.64 -24.37 -9.84
N SER A 3 3.88 -23.60 -8.78
CA SER A 3 4.46 -22.27 -8.83
C SER A 3 5.42 -22.08 -7.66
N LYS A 4 6.60 -21.55 -7.91
CA LYS A 4 7.52 -21.16 -6.85
C LYS A 4 7.01 -19.92 -6.15
N ALA A 5 6.94 -19.94 -4.82
CA ALA A 5 6.32 -18.88 -4.03
C ALA A 5 7.02 -18.70 -2.67
N ALA A 6 6.86 -17.52 -2.07
CA ALA A 6 7.31 -17.24 -0.71
C ALA A 6 6.13 -17.33 0.27
N VAL A 7 6.25 -18.22 1.24
CA VAL A 7 5.22 -18.55 2.23
C VAL A 7 5.71 -18.16 3.63
N LEU A 8 4.86 -17.47 4.38
CA LEU A 8 5.06 -17.13 5.78
C LEU A 8 4.31 -18.14 6.66
N ARG A 9 5.03 -18.89 7.49
CA ARG A 9 4.45 -19.93 8.37
C ARG A 9 3.92 -19.39 9.69
N GLY A 10 4.34 -18.19 10.09
CA GLY A 10 3.96 -17.59 11.36
C GLY A 10 4.73 -16.34 11.68
N VAL A 11 4.30 -15.66 12.73
CA VAL A 11 4.96 -14.44 13.23
C VAL A 11 6.42 -14.74 13.64
N GLY A 12 7.37 -13.94 13.15
CA GLY A 12 8.78 -14.05 13.45
C GLY A 12 9.50 -15.24 12.79
N VAL A 13 8.82 -15.97 11.90
CA VAL A 13 9.41 -17.06 11.12
C VAL A 13 9.84 -16.51 9.77
N ASP A 14 11.05 -16.79 9.32
CA ASP A 14 11.55 -16.36 8.01
C ASP A 14 10.65 -16.92 6.88
N TRP A 15 10.56 -16.16 5.79
CA TRP A 15 9.85 -16.57 4.58
C TRP A 15 10.48 -17.84 3.99
N GLU A 16 9.65 -18.85 3.74
CA GLU A 16 10.02 -20.09 3.07
C GLU A 16 9.74 -19.97 1.58
N VAL A 17 10.76 -20.07 0.74
CA VAL A 17 10.58 -20.16 -0.70
C VAL A 17 10.41 -21.63 -1.07
N THR A 18 9.23 -21.97 -1.59
CA THR A 18 8.84 -23.35 -1.87
C THR A 18 7.92 -23.44 -3.08
N GLU A 19 7.66 -24.65 -3.59
CA GLU A 19 6.64 -24.89 -4.60
C GLU A 19 5.26 -25.01 -3.95
N VAL A 20 4.30 -24.23 -4.46
CA VAL A 20 2.89 -24.30 -4.11
C VAL A 20 2.07 -24.84 -5.28
N GLU A 21 0.96 -25.45 -4.99
CA GLU A 21 0.02 -25.92 -6.00
C GLU A 21 -1.05 -24.85 -6.22
N LEU A 22 -1.28 -24.51 -7.51
CA LEU A 22 -2.33 -23.60 -7.93
C LEU A 22 -3.37 -24.34 -8.74
N ASP A 23 -4.63 -24.20 -8.35
CA ASP A 23 -5.75 -24.62 -9.18
C ASP A 23 -5.89 -23.70 -10.40
N PRO A 24 -6.50 -24.16 -11.52
CA PRO A 24 -6.78 -23.29 -12.65
C PRO A 24 -7.76 -22.17 -12.27
N PRO A 25 -7.78 -21.06 -13.04
CA PRO A 25 -8.73 -19.98 -12.79
C PRO A 25 -10.18 -20.45 -13.04
N HIS A 26 -11.05 -20.23 -12.08
CA HIS A 26 -12.49 -20.47 -12.20
C HIS A 26 -13.21 -19.26 -12.84
N ALA A 27 -14.54 -19.30 -12.88
CA ALA A 27 -15.35 -18.23 -13.46
C ALA A 27 -15.07 -16.87 -12.81
N GLY A 28 -14.73 -15.86 -13.62
CA GLY A 28 -14.37 -14.51 -13.18
C GLY A 28 -12.96 -14.39 -12.60
N GLU A 29 -12.10 -15.41 -12.78
CA GLU A 29 -10.71 -15.42 -12.34
C GLU A 29 -9.74 -15.44 -13.52
N VAL A 30 -8.51 -15.08 -13.26
CA VAL A 30 -7.44 -14.95 -14.26
C VAL A 30 -6.15 -15.50 -13.68
N LEU A 31 -5.44 -16.30 -14.46
CA LEU A 31 -4.06 -16.72 -14.18
C LEU A 31 -3.11 -15.67 -14.78
N VAL A 32 -2.24 -15.13 -13.94
CA VAL A 32 -1.23 -14.14 -14.33
C VAL A 32 0.16 -14.71 -14.08
N LYS A 33 1.04 -14.67 -15.10
CA LYS A 33 2.48 -14.86 -14.93
C LYS A 33 3.05 -13.56 -14.42
N MET A 34 3.64 -13.58 -13.22
CA MET A 34 4.20 -12.40 -12.59
C MET A 34 5.52 -12.00 -13.24
N ALA A 35 5.72 -10.72 -13.47
CA ALA A 35 6.98 -10.14 -13.91
C ALA A 35 7.71 -9.45 -12.76
N TYR A 36 6.98 -8.67 -11.95
CA TYR A 36 7.53 -7.97 -10.80
C TYR A 36 6.55 -7.96 -9.63
N ALA A 37 7.09 -7.99 -8.40
CA ALA A 37 6.33 -7.79 -7.18
C ALA A 37 7.04 -6.77 -6.28
N GLY A 38 6.28 -5.81 -5.73
CA GLY A 38 6.80 -4.81 -4.81
C GLY A 38 6.93 -5.35 -3.39
N VAL A 39 8.02 -5.00 -2.71
CA VAL A 39 8.26 -5.33 -1.29
C VAL A 39 7.71 -4.20 -0.42
N CYS A 40 6.77 -4.52 0.47
CA CYS A 40 6.00 -3.55 1.22
C CYS A 40 5.99 -3.81 2.73
N HIS A 41 5.82 -2.75 3.53
CA HIS A 41 5.65 -2.89 4.98
C HIS A 41 4.36 -3.65 5.37
N SER A 42 3.35 -3.70 4.49
CA SER A 42 2.16 -4.51 4.77
C SER A 42 2.47 -6.00 4.89
N ASP A 43 3.46 -6.51 4.12
CA ASP A 43 3.95 -7.89 4.24
C ASP A 43 4.77 -8.04 5.53
N GLU A 44 5.59 -7.03 5.86
CA GLU A 44 6.40 -7.00 7.07
C GLU A 44 5.55 -7.02 8.35
N HIS A 45 4.39 -6.36 8.35
CA HIS A 45 3.47 -6.35 9.50
C HIS A 45 2.93 -7.74 9.86
N PHE A 46 2.83 -8.67 8.91
CA PHE A 46 2.49 -10.06 9.22
C PHE A 46 3.68 -10.82 9.80
N TYR A 47 4.90 -10.55 9.30
CA TYR A 47 6.13 -11.12 9.86
C TYR A 47 6.37 -10.65 11.30
N THR A 48 6.23 -9.34 11.57
CA THR A 48 6.45 -8.76 12.90
C THR A 48 5.30 -9.02 13.87
N GLY A 49 4.12 -9.40 13.35
CA GLY A 49 2.90 -9.55 14.14
C GLY A 49 2.16 -8.24 14.42
N ASP A 50 2.60 -7.11 13.84
CA ASP A 50 1.95 -5.81 14.04
C ASP A 50 0.51 -5.79 13.52
N SER A 51 0.18 -6.61 12.50
CA SER A 51 -1.17 -6.78 11.94
C SER A 51 -1.89 -8.05 12.40
N VAL A 52 -1.27 -8.86 13.25
CA VAL A 52 -1.87 -10.11 13.74
C VAL A 52 -2.40 -9.90 15.16
N PRO A 53 -3.71 -10.09 15.42
CA PRO A 53 -4.27 -9.97 16.76
C PRO A 53 -3.59 -10.92 17.75
N SER A 54 -3.42 -10.47 18.98
CA SER A 54 -3.01 -11.37 20.07
C SER A 54 -4.14 -12.37 20.39
N LYS A 55 -3.81 -13.48 21.05
CA LYS A 55 -4.82 -14.48 21.46
C LYS A 55 -5.97 -13.87 22.26
N ASP A 56 -5.65 -12.94 23.17
CA ASP A 56 -6.67 -12.24 23.96
C ASP A 56 -7.58 -11.39 23.08
N MET A 57 -7.02 -10.71 22.08
CA MET A 57 -7.81 -9.96 21.09
C MET A 57 -8.67 -10.87 20.22
N GLU A 58 -8.14 -12.00 19.78
CA GLU A 58 -8.93 -12.99 19.03
C GLU A 58 -10.12 -13.50 19.84
N GLU A 59 -9.93 -13.77 21.16
CA GLU A 59 -11.01 -14.14 22.04
C GLU A 59 -12.06 -13.04 22.17
N MET A 60 -11.63 -11.77 22.31
CA MET A 60 -12.53 -10.63 22.31
C MET A 60 -13.30 -10.49 20.98
N MET A 61 -12.62 -10.66 19.84
CA MET A 61 -13.25 -10.62 18.52
C MET A 61 -14.31 -11.72 18.38
N ARG A 62 -13.98 -12.96 18.77
CA ARG A 62 -14.93 -14.09 18.75
C ARG A 62 -16.13 -13.82 19.66
N ALA A 63 -15.89 -13.29 20.87
CA ALA A 63 -16.96 -12.93 21.81
C ALA A 63 -17.87 -11.81 21.27
N ALA A 64 -17.33 -10.91 20.46
CA ALA A 64 -18.07 -9.85 19.78
C ALA A 64 -18.74 -10.30 18.45
N GLY A 65 -18.58 -11.59 18.06
CA GLY A 65 -19.11 -12.11 16.79
C GLY A 65 -18.32 -11.64 15.56
N VAL A 66 -17.08 -11.15 15.76
CA VAL A 66 -16.19 -10.75 14.67
C VAL A 66 -15.38 -11.97 14.22
N PRO A 67 -15.40 -12.33 12.92
CA PRO A 67 -14.58 -13.41 12.41
C PRO A 67 -13.08 -13.15 12.64
N VAL A 68 -12.36 -14.21 13.03
CA VAL A 68 -10.90 -14.17 13.14
C VAL A 68 -10.33 -14.97 11.97
N PRO A 69 -9.57 -14.34 11.05
CA PRO A 69 -8.97 -15.05 9.93
C PRO A 69 -7.95 -16.10 10.37
N GLU A 70 -7.81 -17.15 9.58
CA GLU A 70 -6.69 -18.09 9.68
C GLU A 70 -5.50 -17.52 8.90
N TRP A 71 -4.67 -16.73 9.58
CA TRP A 71 -3.59 -15.94 8.95
C TRP A 71 -2.51 -16.79 8.28
N PHE A 72 -2.19 -17.95 8.83
CA PHE A 72 -1.06 -18.77 8.38
C PHE A 72 -1.48 -20.20 8.05
N PRO A 73 -0.76 -20.90 7.14
CA PRO A 73 0.34 -20.37 6.32
C PRO A 73 -0.17 -19.37 5.28
N MET A 74 0.64 -18.31 4.99
CA MET A 74 0.28 -17.21 4.10
C MET A 74 1.25 -17.13 2.93
N LEU A 75 0.75 -17.12 1.71
CA LEU A 75 1.48 -16.71 0.51
C LEU A 75 1.53 -15.20 0.48
N GLY A 76 2.74 -14.62 0.52
CA GLY A 76 2.95 -13.19 0.65
C GLY A 76 2.79 -12.39 -0.63
N GLY A 77 2.92 -11.07 -0.49
CA GLY A 77 2.89 -10.12 -1.59
C GLY A 77 1.48 -9.66 -1.98
N HIS A 78 1.36 -8.37 -2.28
CA HIS A 78 0.09 -7.77 -2.68
C HIS A 78 0.26 -6.67 -3.74
N GLU A 79 1.50 -6.36 -4.10
CA GLU A 79 1.86 -5.42 -5.17
C GLU A 79 2.46 -6.22 -6.32
N GLY A 80 2.10 -5.91 -7.57
CA GLY A 80 2.73 -6.58 -8.68
C GLY A 80 2.16 -6.22 -10.04
N SER A 81 2.84 -6.74 -11.04
CA SER A 81 2.46 -6.66 -12.45
C SER A 81 2.87 -7.95 -13.16
N GLY A 82 2.20 -8.25 -14.23
CA GLY A 82 2.49 -9.45 -15.00
C GLY A 82 1.70 -9.50 -16.30
N VAL A 83 1.72 -10.68 -16.90
CA VAL A 83 1.04 -10.96 -18.17
C VAL A 83 -0.03 -12.03 -17.93
N VAL A 84 -1.20 -11.81 -18.47
CA VAL A 84 -2.31 -12.78 -18.42
C VAL A 84 -1.93 -14.02 -19.22
N GLU A 85 -2.00 -15.20 -18.59
CA GLU A 85 -1.74 -16.49 -19.20
C GLU A 85 -3.05 -17.20 -19.59
N GLU A 86 -4.03 -17.21 -18.67
CA GLU A 86 -5.30 -17.89 -18.85
C GLU A 86 -6.44 -17.10 -18.20
N VAL A 87 -7.63 -17.20 -18.74
CA VAL A 87 -8.83 -16.56 -18.19
C VAL A 87 -9.92 -17.61 -17.97
N GLY A 88 -10.58 -17.53 -16.82
CA GLY A 88 -11.74 -18.35 -16.49
C GLY A 88 -13.00 -17.90 -17.22
N ASP A 89 -14.05 -18.70 -17.12
CA ASP A 89 -15.35 -18.40 -17.73
C ASP A 89 -15.90 -17.04 -17.26
N GLY A 90 -16.52 -16.32 -18.20
CA GLY A 90 -17.16 -15.03 -17.90
C GLY A 90 -16.22 -13.83 -17.77
N VAL A 91 -14.91 -14.02 -17.84
CA VAL A 91 -13.94 -12.91 -17.95
C VAL A 91 -14.09 -12.26 -19.33
N THR A 92 -14.33 -10.95 -19.35
CA THR A 92 -14.60 -10.21 -20.60
C THR A 92 -13.69 -9.02 -20.83
N THR A 93 -12.98 -8.55 -19.80
CA THR A 93 -12.14 -7.34 -19.90
C THR A 93 -10.67 -7.67 -20.13
N LEU A 94 -10.28 -8.94 -19.98
CA LEU A 94 -8.91 -9.44 -20.11
C LEU A 94 -8.86 -10.65 -21.04
N LYS A 95 -7.69 -10.86 -21.65
CA LYS A 95 -7.36 -12.04 -22.47
C LYS A 95 -5.88 -12.40 -22.31
N PRO A 96 -5.48 -13.64 -22.65
CA PRO A 96 -4.07 -14.03 -22.68
C PRO A 96 -3.21 -13.04 -23.47
N GLY A 97 -2.05 -12.70 -22.92
CA GLY A 97 -1.10 -11.71 -23.46
C GLY A 97 -1.35 -10.27 -23.00
N ASP A 98 -2.46 -9.97 -22.33
CA ASP A 98 -2.68 -8.62 -21.78
C ASP A 98 -1.73 -8.35 -20.60
N HIS A 99 -1.12 -7.17 -20.58
CA HIS A 99 -0.35 -6.68 -19.43
C HIS A 99 -1.29 -6.13 -18.35
N VAL A 100 -1.00 -6.47 -17.09
CA VAL A 100 -1.82 -6.06 -15.95
C VAL A 100 -0.99 -5.55 -14.78
N ALA A 101 -1.51 -4.54 -14.09
CA ALA A 101 -1.13 -4.19 -12.73
C ALA A 101 -2.15 -4.78 -11.75
N ILE A 102 -1.67 -5.25 -10.59
CA ILE A 102 -2.52 -5.91 -9.60
C ILE A 102 -3.08 -4.88 -8.62
N SER A 103 -4.39 -4.84 -8.45
CA SER A 103 -5.05 -4.13 -7.37
C SER A 103 -5.30 -5.09 -6.22
N PHE A 104 -4.69 -4.84 -5.07
CA PHE A 104 -4.91 -5.66 -3.88
C PHE A 104 -6.33 -5.57 -3.31
N PHE A 105 -7.17 -4.68 -3.85
CA PHE A 105 -8.54 -4.49 -3.40
C PHE A 105 -9.50 -4.72 -4.57
N PRO A 106 -10.23 -5.85 -4.60
CA PRO A 106 -11.17 -6.16 -5.67
C PRO A 106 -12.36 -5.20 -5.63
N ALA A 107 -12.68 -4.57 -6.76
CA ALA A 107 -13.79 -3.62 -6.86
C ALA A 107 -14.94 -4.23 -7.67
N CYS A 108 -16.07 -4.52 -7.03
CA CYS A 108 -17.21 -5.17 -7.69
C CYS A 108 -17.94 -4.26 -8.71
N GLY A 109 -17.78 -2.94 -8.62
CA GLY A 109 -18.43 -1.96 -9.49
C GLY A 109 -19.90 -1.67 -9.17
N SER A 110 -20.56 -2.43 -8.29
CA SER A 110 -22.01 -2.38 -8.08
C SER A 110 -22.46 -2.11 -6.65
N CYS A 111 -21.61 -2.25 -5.64
CA CYS A 111 -21.99 -1.96 -4.26
C CYS A 111 -22.09 -0.44 -4.00
N ARG A 112 -22.68 -0.07 -2.87
CA ARG A 112 -22.88 1.35 -2.48
C ARG A 112 -21.61 2.21 -2.57
N PHE A 113 -20.46 1.65 -2.23
CA PHE A 113 -19.18 2.36 -2.30
C PHE A 113 -18.68 2.49 -3.75
N CYS A 114 -18.75 1.43 -4.52
CA CYS A 114 -18.28 1.44 -5.91
C CYS A 114 -19.08 2.42 -6.78
N VAL A 115 -20.41 2.45 -6.64
CA VAL A 115 -21.26 3.34 -7.45
C VAL A 115 -21.08 4.83 -7.10
N THR A 116 -20.49 5.14 -5.94
CA THR A 116 -20.13 6.51 -5.52
C THR A 116 -18.66 6.85 -5.75
N GLY A 117 -17.89 5.97 -6.44
CA GLY A 117 -16.47 6.19 -6.74
C GLY A 117 -15.49 5.80 -5.61
N GLN A 118 -16.01 5.30 -4.49
CA GLN A 118 -15.21 4.87 -3.33
C GLN A 118 -14.84 3.38 -3.41
N THR A 119 -14.30 2.95 -4.54
CA THR A 119 -14.04 1.52 -4.81
C THR A 119 -13.05 0.89 -3.84
N TYR A 120 -12.19 1.70 -3.21
CA TYR A 120 -11.28 1.29 -2.13
C TYR A 120 -12.01 0.89 -0.82
N LEU A 121 -13.32 1.05 -0.75
CA LEU A 121 -14.20 0.60 0.34
C LEU A 121 -15.22 -0.45 -0.15
N CYS A 122 -14.95 -1.14 -1.26
CA CYS A 122 -15.84 -2.13 -1.84
C CYS A 122 -16.23 -3.21 -0.82
N ASP A 123 -17.53 -3.49 -0.70
CA ASP A 123 -18.03 -4.53 0.23
C ASP A 123 -17.43 -5.92 -0.08
N VAL A 124 -17.16 -6.24 -1.35
CA VAL A 124 -16.48 -7.49 -1.76
C VAL A 124 -15.02 -7.51 -1.28
N GLY A 125 -14.34 -6.35 -1.23
CA GLY A 125 -12.99 -6.24 -0.71
C GLY A 125 -12.87 -6.45 0.81
N ALA A 126 -13.97 -6.57 1.54
CA ALA A 126 -13.94 -6.83 2.99
C ALA A 126 -13.38 -8.22 3.33
N ASP A 127 -13.51 -9.19 2.42
CA ASP A 127 -13.09 -10.59 2.63
C ASP A 127 -11.70 -10.92 2.09
N ILE A 128 -10.85 -9.90 1.88
CA ILE A 128 -9.48 -10.09 1.33
C ILE A 128 -8.54 -10.90 2.24
N TYR A 129 -8.91 -11.17 3.47
CA TYR A 129 -8.16 -12.00 4.42
C TYR A 129 -8.83 -13.37 4.62
N SER A 130 -9.27 -14.00 3.55
CA SER A 130 -9.81 -15.36 3.52
C SER A 130 -8.92 -16.30 2.71
N LYS A 131 -8.86 -17.58 3.07
CA LYS A 131 -8.29 -18.63 2.23
C LYS A 131 -9.13 -18.90 0.98
N GLU A 132 -10.41 -18.55 1.04
CA GLU A 132 -11.37 -18.73 -0.05
C GLU A 132 -11.40 -17.50 -0.95
N MET A 133 -11.50 -17.74 -2.26
CA MET A 133 -11.65 -16.66 -3.23
C MET A 133 -13.01 -15.97 -3.09
N THR A 134 -13.05 -14.64 -3.26
CA THR A 134 -14.33 -13.88 -3.23
C THR A 134 -15.22 -14.15 -4.44
N THR A 135 -14.75 -14.90 -5.44
CA THR A 135 -15.47 -15.24 -6.68
C THR A 135 -16.49 -16.34 -6.47
N ASP A 136 -16.12 -17.41 -5.76
CA ASP A 136 -16.93 -18.63 -5.62
C ASP A 136 -16.83 -19.30 -4.25
N HIS A 137 -16.12 -18.67 -3.29
CA HIS A 137 -15.91 -19.20 -1.94
C HIS A 137 -15.23 -20.58 -1.90
N THR A 138 -14.36 -20.86 -2.89
CA THR A 138 -13.49 -22.03 -2.91
C THR A 138 -12.02 -21.64 -2.93
N ARG A 139 -11.13 -22.59 -2.73
CA ARG A 139 -9.70 -22.38 -2.53
C ARG A 139 -8.95 -22.60 -3.83
N ARG A 140 -7.77 -21.97 -3.99
CA ARG A 140 -6.96 -22.07 -5.21
C ARG A 140 -5.50 -22.40 -4.95
N ARG A 141 -5.08 -22.35 -3.69
CA ARG A 141 -3.65 -22.39 -3.33
C ARG A 141 -3.42 -23.40 -2.23
N HIS A 142 -2.52 -24.35 -2.50
CA HIS A 142 -2.29 -25.47 -1.61
C HIS A 142 -0.78 -25.69 -1.40
N LEU A 143 -0.42 -26.18 -0.23
CA LEU A 143 0.94 -26.60 0.13
C LEU A 143 0.85 -27.98 0.79
N GLY A 144 0.94 -29.04 -0.01
CA GLY A 144 0.59 -30.38 0.40
C GLY A 144 -0.89 -30.47 0.81
N ASP A 145 -1.15 -30.90 2.02
CA ASP A 145 -2.52 -31.03 2.56
C ASP A 145 -3.07 -29.73 3.20
N GLU A 146 -2.29 -28.62 3.18
CA GLU A 146 -2.70 -27.35 3.78
C GLU A 146 -3.14 -26.36 2.71
N ASP A 147 -4.26 -25.67 2.97
CA ASP A 147 -4.67 -24.52 2.16
C ASP A 147 -3.96 -23.25 2.61
N LEU A 148 -3.47 -22.49 1.64
CA LEU A 148 -2.80 -21.21 1.88
C LEU A 148 -3.78 -20.05 1.85
N MET A 149 -3.66 -19.14 2.82
CA MET A 149 -4.13 -17.79 2.65
C MET A 149 -3.20 -17.06 1.66
N ALA A 150 -3.74 -16.36 0.69
CA ALA A 150 -2.93 -15.42 -0.09
C ALA A 150 -3.17 -14.01 0.42
N MET A 151 -2.10 -13.28 0.65
CA MET A 151 -2.19 -11.90 1.09
C MET A 151 -3.09 -11.09 0.15
N MET A 152 -4.14 -10.51 0.71
CA MET A 152 -5.16 -9.74 -0.02
C MET A 152 -5.74 -10.49 -1.25
N GLN A 153 -5.83 -11.83 -1.17
CA GLN A 153 -6.29 -12.75 -2.21
C GLN A 153 -5.48 -12.74 -3.52
N VAL A 154 -4.36 -12.07 -3.57
CA VAL A 154 -3.49 -12.02 -4.75
C VAL A 154 -2.19 -12.80 -4.56
N GLY A 155 -1.46 -12.62 -3.44
CA GLY A 155 -0.25 -13.42 -3.15
C GLY A 155 0.85 -13.25 -4.19
N THR A 156 1.31 -12.03 -4.42
CA THR A 156 2.21 -11.70 -5.55
C THR A 156 3.66 -12.16 -5.39
N PHE A 157 4.05 -12.71 -4.23
CA PHE A 157 5.36 -13.35 -4.08
C PHE A 157 5.33 -14.78 -4.61
N SER A 158 4.86 -14.94 -5.84
CA SER A 158 4.75 -16.19 -6.56
C SER A 158 4.97 -15.95 -8.04
N GLU A 159 5.53 -16.93 -8.77
CA GLU A 159 5.73 -16.83 -10.22
C GLU A 159 4.40 -16.74 -10.98
N TYR A 160 3.36 -17.37 -10.45
CA TYR A 160 2.01 -17.35 -10.99
C TYR A 160 0.99 -17.03 -9.90
N VAL A 161 -0.04 -16.28 -10.29
CA VAL A 161 -1.12 -15.87 -9.39
C VAL A 161 -2.46 -16.13 -10.06
N VAL A 162 -3.37 -16.80 -9.35
CA VAL A 162 -4.79 -16.80 -9.71
C VAL A 162 -5.49 -15.71 -8.92
N ALA A 163 -6.09 -14.74 -9.60
CA ALA A 163 -6.76 -13.60 -8.98
C ALA A 163 -8.12 -13.33 -9.62
N SER A 164 -9.02 -12.71 -8.88
CA SER A 164 -10.27 -12.21 -9.45
C SER A 164 -9.97 -11.17 -10.54
N GLU A 165 -10.71 -11.20 -11.67
CA GLU A 165 -10.67 -10.13 -12.69
C GLU A 165 -10.83 -8.73 -12.07
N ARG A 166 -11.54 -8.64 -10.94
CA ARG A 166 -11.78 -7.39 -10.19
C ARG A 166 -10.53 -6.82 -9.52
N SER A 167 -9.52 -7.65 -9.31
CA SER A 167 -8.19 -7.28 -8.77
C SER A 167 -7.17 -6.97 -9.85
N LEU A 168 -7.54 -6.95 -11.12
CA LEU A 168 -6.62 -6.75 -12.23
C LEU A 168 -6.99 -5.49 -13.02
N VAL A 169 -5.97 -4.69 -13.29
CA VAL A 169 -6.10 -3.46 -14.09
C VAL A 169 -5.26 -3.62 -15.35
N LYS A 170 -5.93 -3.70 -16.51
CA LYS A 170 -5.25 -3.74 -17.79
C LYS A 170 -4.46 -2.46 -18.02
N ILE A 171 -3.23 -2.60 -18.46
CA ILE A 171 -2.33 -1.50 -18.82
C ILE A 171 -1.87 -1.66 -20.27
N ASN A 172 -1.28 -0.59 -20.83
CA ASN A 172 -0.69 -0.66 -22.16
C ASN A 172 0.57 -1.53 -22.13
N ASP A 173 0.78 -2.32 -23.19
CA ASP A 173 1.87 -3.30 -23.31
C ASP A 173 3.27 -2.67 -23.44
N TRP A 174 3.35 -1.38 -23.82
CA TRP A 174 4.62 -0.64 -23.85
C TRP A 174 5.05 -0.06 -22.49
N ILE A 175 4.19 -0.09 -21.46
CA ILE A 175 4.56 0.32 -20.11
C ILE A 175 5.47 -0.74 -19.49
N PRO A 176 6.66 -0.34 -18.95
CA PRO A 176 7.51 -1.28 -18.24
C PRO A 176 6.77 -1.93 -17.07
N LEU A 177 6.74 -3.27 -17.01
CA LEU A 177 6.06 -4.00 -15.94
C LEU A 177 6.66 -3.70 -14.56
N GLU A 178 7.95 -3.34 -14.50
CA GLU A 178 8.58 -2.87 -13.26
C GLU A 178 7.90 -1.61 -12.71
N ALA A 179 7.74 -0.59 -13.54
CA ALA A 179 7.05 0.65 -13.15
C ALA A 179 5.56 0.38 -12.82
N ALA A 180 4.91 -0.50 -13.58
CA ALA A 180 3.53 -0.91 -13.36
C ALA A 180 3.34 -1.64 -12.01
N SER A 181 4.33 -2.41 -11.54
CA SER A 181 4.24 -3.08 -10.25
C SER A 181 4.09 -2.10 -9.07
N LEU A 182 4.68 -0.91 -9.17
CA LEU A 182 4.69 0.08 -8.09
C LEU A 182 3.34 0.80 -7.94
N VAL A 183 2.57 0.96 -9.03
CA VAL A 183 1.25 1.61 -8.96
C VAL A 183 0.19 0.74 -8.30
N SER A 184 0.51 -0.53 -8.08
CA SER A 184 -0.37 -1.51 -7.41
C SER A 184 -0.76 -1.12 -5.99
N CYS A 185 0.16 -0.56 -5.21
CA CYS A 185 -0.09 -0.16 -3.83
C CYS A 185 0.63 1.15 -3.48
N GLY A 186 1.97 1.13 -3.37
CA GLY A 186 2.74 2.22 -2.76
C GLY A 186 2.59 3.55 -3.47
N VAL A 187 2.57 3.57 -4.81
CA VAL A 187 2.43 4.79 -5.61
C VAL A 187 1.02 5.35 -5.52
N THR A 188 0.01 4.53 -5.78
CA THR A 188 -1.40 4.96 -5.72
C THR A 188 -1.77 5.43 -4.31
N THR A 189 -1.37 4.67 -3.28
CA THR A 189 -1.62 5.03 -1.88
C THR A 189 -0.94 6.35 -1.51
N GLY A 190 0.35 6.49 -1.82
CA GLY A 190 1.11 7.69 -1.47
C GLY A 190 0.64 8.92 -2.23
N PHE A 191 0.56 8.84 -3.56
CA PHE A 191 0.11 9.94 -4.40
C PHE A 191 -1.28 10.43 -3.98
N GLY A 192 -2.22 9.49 -3.78
CA GLY A 192 -3.56 9.81 -3.32
C GLY A 192 -3.58 10.43 -1.92
N SER A 193 -2.72 9.97 -1.02
CA SER A 193 -2.62 10.52 0.34
C SER A 193 -2.15 11.97 0.34
N GLY A 194 -1.15 12.31 -0.48
CA GLY A 194 -0.61 13.66 -0.59
C GLY A 194 -1.50 14.63 -1.39
N SER A 195 -2.41 14.11 -2.21
CA SER A 195 -3.30 14.92 -3.06
C SER A 195 -4.77 14.81 -2.66
N VAL A 196 -5.41 13.71 -3.04
CA VAL A 196 -6.88 13.51 -2.93
C VAL A 196 -7.33 13.38 -1.48
N ALA A 197 -6.68 12.49 -0.70
CA ALA A 197 -7.10 12.21 0.67
C ALA A 197 -6.87 13.41 1.60
N ALA A 198 -5.74 14.10 1.43
CA ALA A 198 -5.43 15.32 2.17
C ALA A 198 -6.29 16.51 1.72
N GLY A 199 -6.84 16.47 0.51
CA GLY A 199 -7.49 17.61 -0.09
C GLY A 199 -6.51 18.78 -0.27
N THR A 200 -5.31 18.47 -0.78
CA THR A 200 -4.27 19.47 -1.01
C THR A 200 -4.68 20.44 -2.11
N GLU A 201 -4.55 21.72 -1.84
CA GLU A 201 -4.88 22.80 -2.76
C GLU A 201 -3.63 23.59 -3.17
N VAL A 202 -3.78 24.39 -4.24
CA VAL A 202 -2.71 25.26 -4.73
C VAL A 202 -2.32 26.25 -3.63
N GLY A 203 -1.01 26.28 -3.30
CA GLY A 203 -0.48 27.17 -2.28
C GLY A 203 -0.39 26.56 -0.88
N ASP A 204 -0.93 25.36 -0.63
CA ASP A 204 -0.87 24.68 0.67
C ASP A 204 0.58 24.39 1.12
N THR A 205 0.76 24.32 2.42
CA THR A 205 1.93 23.74 3.09
C THR A 205 1.59 22.33 3.53
N VAL A 206 2.31 21.35 2.97
CA VAL A 206 2.13 19.91 3.23
C VAL A 206 3.35 19.37 3.96
N VAL A 207 3.14 18.66 5.07
CA VAL A 207 4.19 17.92 5.78
C VAL A 207 3.97 16.42 5.56
N VAL A 208 4.98 15.71 5.04
CA VAL A 208 4.96 14.26 4.87
C VAL A 208 5.94 13.65 5.87
N VAL A 209 5.42 12.88 6.82
CA VAL A 209 6.21 12.23 7.86
C VAL A 209 6.41 10.75 7.48
N GLY A 210 7.67 10.37 7.31
CA GLY A 210 8.08 9.06 6.79
C GLY A 210 8.14 9.09 5.26
N VAL A 211 9.31 9.41 4.66
CA VAL A 211 9.47 9.48 3.20
C VAL A 211 10.13 8.21 2.63
N GLY A 212 9.57 7.05 2.98
CA GLY A 212 9.78 5.77 2.28
C GLY A 212 8.99 5.70 0.98
N GLY A 213 8.71 4.50 0.48
CA GLY A 213 8.02 4.29 -0.80
C GLY A 213 6.65 4.96 -0.90
N ILE A 214 5.83 4.93 0.16
CA ILE A 214 4.54 5.64 0.21
C ILE A 214 4.77 7.15 0.33
N GLY A 215 5.64 7.59 1.25
CA GLY A 215 5.85 9.01 1.53
C GLY A 215 6.47 9.79 0.36
N MET A 216 7.41 9.19 -0.41
CA MET A 216 7.93 9.83 -1.63
C MET A 216 6.83 10.09 -2.65
N ASN A 217 5.86 9.17 -2.75
CA ASN A 217 4.71 9.37 -3.62
C ASN A 217 3.69 10.36 -3.04
N ALA A 218 3.58 10.49 -1.72
CA ALA A 218 2.81 11.57 -1.10
C ALA A 218 3.42 12.95 -1.40
N VAL A 219 4.75 13.05 -1.42
CA VAL A 219 5.47 14.25 -1.88
C VAL A 219 5.14 14.57 -3.34
N GLN A 220 5.17 13.57 -4.24
CA GLN A 220 4.78 13.75 -5.64
C GLN A 220 3.31 14.16 -5.79
N GLY A 221 2.41 13.53 -5.01
CA GLY A 221 0.98 13.87 -4.99
C GLY A 221 0.73 15.30 -4.54
N ALA A 222 1.38 15.75 -3.47
CA ALA A 222 1.28 17.13 -2.98
C ALA A 222 1.82 18.14 -4.01
N LYS A 223 2.95 17.82 -4.66
CA LYS A 223 3.49 18.63 -5.75
C LYS A 223 2.53 18.75 -6.92
N ALA A 224 1.96 17.62 -7.37
CA ALA A 224 1.00 17.59 -8.47
C ALA A 224 -0.29 18.39 -8.15
N ALA A 225 -0.71 18.43 -6.87
CA ALA A 225 -1.83 19.23 -6.41
C ALA A 225 -1.50 20.73 -6.26
N GLY A 226 -0.26 21.14 -6.44
CA GLY A 226 0.16 22.54 -6.42
C GLY A 226 0.55 23.08 -5.04
N ALA A 227 0.91 22.22 -4.10
CA ALA A 227 1.44 22.65 -2.80
C ALA A 227 2.63 23.61 -2.96
N LYS A 228 2.66 24.68 -2.17
CA LYS A 228 3.74 25.69 -2.17
C LYS A 228 4.96 25.17 -1.41
N HIS A 229 4.73 24.66 -0.20
CA HIS A 229 5.77 24.10 0.64
C HIS A 229 5.48 22.60 0.87
N ILE A 230 6.46 21.77 0.64
CA ILE A 230 6.40 20.33 0.89
C ILE A 230 7.57 19.96 1.78
N VAL A 231 7.29 19.67 3.05
CA VAL A 231 8.29 19.32 4.06
C VAL A 231 8.36 17.80 4.18
N ALA A 232 9.48 17.21 3.76
CA ALA A 232 9.74 15.78 3.89
C ALA A 232 10.45 15.50 5.24
N VAL A 233 9.86 14.64 6.05
CA VAL A 233 10.36 14.32 7.41
C VAL A 233 10.74 12.85 7.47
N ASP A 234 12.02 12.54 7.74
CA ASP A 234 12.49 11.16 7.92
C ASP A 234 13.80 11.16 8.73
N PRO A 235 14.00 10.23 9.67
CA PRO A 235 15.27 10.13 10.39
C PRO A 235 16.44 9.68 9.49
N ASN A 236 16.17 8.98 8.38
CA ASN A 236 17.20 8.51 7.47
C ASN A 236 17.66 9.65 6.54
N GLU A 237 18.95 9.98 6.62
CA GLU A 237 19.57 11.05 5.82
C GLU A 237 19.45 10.78 4.31
N PHE A 238 19.75 9.55 3.87
CA PHE A 238 19.62 9.15 2.47
C PHE A 238 18.23 9.49 1.92
N LYS A 239 17.14 9.21 2.67
CA LYS A 239 15.79 9.50 2.22
C LYS A 239 15.52 11.01 2.16
N ARG A 240 16.04 11.79 3.13
CA ARG A 240 15.93 13.24 3.08
C ARG A 240 16.67 13.86 1.90
N ASP A 241 17.85 13.34 1.56
CA ASP A 241 18.68 13.83 0.44
C ASP A 241 18.01 13.57 -0.91
N VAL A 242 17.27 12.49 -1.04
CA VAL A 242 16.56 12.11 -2.27
C VAL A 242 15.22 12.83 -2.41
N ALA A 243 14.54 13.16 -1.30
CA ALA A 243 13.20 13.74 -1.30
C ALA A 243 13.02 15.01 -2.18
N PRO A 244 13.99 15.94 -2.28
CA PRO A 244 13.90 17.09 -3.19
C PRO A 244 13.75 16.69 -4.66
N SER A 245 14.34 15.57 -5.09
CA SER A 245 14.21 15.10 -6.47
C SER A 245 12.77 14.70 -6.82
N PHE A 246 11.96 14.31 -5.81
CA PHE A 246 10.53 13.99 -5.95
C PHE A 246 9.62 15.21 -5.74
N GLY A 247 10.16 16.32 -5.26
CA GLY A 247 9.43 17.58 -5.13
C GLY A 247 9.33 18.16 -3.72
N ALA A 248 10.01 17.60 -2.74
CA ALA A 248 10.12 18.22 -1.42
C ALA A 248 10.88 19.57 -1.54
N THR A 249 10.35 20.59 -0.89
CA THR A 249 10.97 21.91 -0.83
C THR A 249 11.85 22.09 0.39
N HIS A 250 11.58 21.33 1.44
CA HIS A 250 12.30 21.34 2.72
C HIS A 250 12.37 19.91 3.27
N THR A 251 13.34 19.69 4.16
CA THR A 251 13.48 18.40 4.87
C THR A 251 13.68 18.64 6.36
N ALA A 252 13.24 17.71 7.19
CA ALA A 252 13.48 17.70 8.63
C ALA A 252 13.82 16.29 9.11
N VAL A 253 14.60 16.18 10.20
CA VAL A 253 15.04 14.90 10.74
C VAL A 253 13.93 14.12 11.44
N ASP A 254 13.03 14.85 12.10
CA ASP A 254 11.88 14.30 12.82
C ASP A 254 10.71 15.30 12.86
N ALA A 255 9.56 14.84 13.34
CA ALA A 255 8.37 15.66 13.40
C ALA A 255 8.49 16.86 14.38
N GLY A 256 9.31 16.75 15.41
CA GLY A 256 9.59 17.85 16.35
C GLY A 256 10.36 18.98 15.68
N ALA A 257 11.46 18.64 14.97
CA ALA A 257 12.22 19.61 14.18
C ALA A 257 11.37 20.25 13.06
N ALA A 258 10.41 19.51 12.51
CA ALA A 258 9.49 20.03 11.52
C ALA A 258 8.56 21.12 12.08
N VAL A 259 8.23 21.11 13.38
CA VAL A 259 7.36 22.14 13.98
C VAL A 259 7.97 23.53 13.84
N ASP A 260 9.24 23.68 14.22
CA ASP A 260 9.94 24.97 14.15
C ASP A 260 10.13 25.44 12.70
N LEU A 261 10.52 24.52 11.81
CA LEU A 261 10.65 24.79 10.38
C LEU A 261 9.32 25.25 9.76
N VAL A 262 8.24 24.53 10.02
CA VAL A 262 6.91 24.86 9.48
C VAL A 262 6.44 26.21 10.03
N LYS A 263 6.66 26.48 11.32
CA LYS A 263 6.34 27.76 11.92
C LYS A 263 7.09 28.92 11.26
N GLU A 264 8.36 28.73 10.91
CA GLU A 264 9.19 29.73 10.24
C GLU A 264 8.68 30.02 8.83
N ILE A 265 8.54 28.97 7.97
CA ILE A 265 8.20 29.15 6.56
C ILE A 265 6.75 29.59 6.33
N THR A 266 5.87 29.43 7.34
CA THR A 266 4.45 29.83 7.32
C THR A 266 4.15 31.07 8.16
N TRP A 267 5.18 31.73 8.72
CA TRP A 267 5.00 32.88 9.62
C TRP A 267 4.10 32.59 10.82
N GLY A 268 4.14 31.36 11.34
CA GLY A 268 3.37 30.91 12.48
C GLY A 268 1.96 30.40 12.17
N VAL A 269 1.54 30.37 10.90
CA VAL A 269 0.22 29.83 10.49
C VAL A 269 0.14 28.33 10.67
N MET A 270 1.24 27.60 10.46
CA MET A 270 1.39 26.14 10.47
C MET A 270 0.92 25.47 9.17
N ALA A 271 1.01 24.12 9.11
CA ALA A 271 0.73 23.34 7.89
C ALA A 271 -0.77 23.20 7.60
N ASP A 272 -1.14 23.25 6.34
CA ASP A 272 -2.49 22.94 5.86
C ASP A 272 -2.78 21.44 5.97
N ARG A 273 -1.80 20.63 5.60
CA ARG A 273 -1.90 19.15 5.54
C ARG A 273 -0.71 18.49 6.19
N VAL A 274 -0.98 17.40 6.91
CA VAL A 274 0.06 16.49 7.42
C VAL A 274 -0.29 15.09 6.97
N VAL A 275 0.65 14.37 6.37
CA VAL A 275 0.48 13.00 5.87
C VAL A 275 1.42 12.08 6.63
N LEU A 276 0.88 11.10 7.33
CA LEU A 276 1.64 10.12 8.13
C LEU A 276 1.82 8.82 7.34
N THR A 277 3.06 8.51 6.98
CA THR A 277 3.44 7.36 6.15
C THR A 277 4.64 6.55 6.69
N PRO A 278 5.02 6.59 8.00
CA PRO A 278 6.01 5.65 8.49
C PRO A 278 5.49 4.22 8.43
N GLY A 279 6.37 3.23 8.41
CA GLY A 279 6.01 1.80 8.36
C GLY A 279 5.05 1.44 9.49
N VAL A 280 5.40 1.81 10.73
CA VAL A 280 4.51 1.76 11.90
C VAL A 280 4.34 3.18 12.42
N VAL A 281 3.09 3.62 12.58
CA VAL A 281 2.76 4.92 13.18
C VAL A 281 2.61 4.75 14.68
N PRO A 282 3.56 5.22 15.50
CA PRO A 282 3.37 5.20 16.94
C PRO A 282 2.29 6.20 17.35
N PRO A 283 1.44 5.88 18.35
CA PRO A 283 0.34 6.75 18.77
C PRO A 283 0.76 8.20 19.09
N ASP A 284 1.91 8.39 19.72
CA ASP A 284 2.41 9.73 20.09
C ASP A 284 2.76 10.61 18.88
N LEU A 285 3.10 10.00 17.74
CA LEU A 285 3.36 10.75 16.51
C LEU A 285 2.11 11.49 16.02
N ILE A 286 0.93 10.94 16.27
CA ILE A 286 -0.33 11.60 15.90
C ILE A 286 -0.51 12.92 16.65
N LEU A 287 -0.14 12.95 17.94
CA LEU A 287 -0.18 14.20 18.72
C LEU A 287 0.71 15.28 18.08
N VAL A 288 1.95 14.93 17.73
CA VAL A 288 2.88 15.88 17.09
C VAL A 288 2.37 16.30 15.71
N ALA A 289 1.81 15.38 14.95
CA ALA A 289 1.19 15.70 13.66
C ALA A 289 0.04 16.69 13.78
N MET A 290 -0.78 16.56 14.83
CA MET A 290 -1.87 17.50 15.10
C MET A 290 -1.35 18.88 15.53
N MET A 291 -0.17 18.96 16.19
CA MET A 291 0.48 20.24 16.53
C MET A 291 1.07 20.93 15.28
N LEU A 292 1.49 20.19 14.26
CA LEU A 292 1.96 20.74 12.99
C LEU A 292 0.86 21.44 12.18
N LEU A 293 -0.42 21.12 12.43
CA LEU A 293 -1.55 21.64 11.67
C LEU A 293 -1.96 23.05 12.11
N ARG A 294 -2.28 23.88 11.11
CA ARG A 294 -3.03 25.11 11.32
C ARG A 294 -4.48 24.83 11.75
N LYS A 295 -5.21 25.89 12.12
CA LYS A 295 -6.66 25.83 12.28
C LYS A 295 -7.33 25.39 10.96
N GLY A 296 -8.28 24.46 11.04
CA GLY A 296 -8.96 23.87 9.89
C GLY A 296 -8.07 22.90 9.06
N GLY A 297 -6.86 22.57 9.54
CA GLY A 297 -5.95 21.66 8.84
C GLY A 297 -6.37 20.18 8.96
N THR A 298 -5.84 19.35 8.06
CA THR A 298 -6.14 17.92 7.99
C THR A 298 -4.88 17.07 8.15
N CYS A 299 -4.90 16.14 9.11
CA CYS A 299 -3.93 15.05 9.25
C CYS A 299 -4.48 13.79 8.58
N VAL A 300 -3.71 13.23 7.67
CA VAL A 300 -4.01 12.00 6.93
C VAL A 300 -3.18 10.86 7.51
N LEU A 301 -3.85 9.85 8.08
CA LEU A 301 -3.24 8.65 8.62
C LEU A 301 -3.26 7.56 7.56
N THR A 302 -2.13 7.35 6.89
CA THR A 302 -1.93 6.37 5.82
C THR A 302 -1.09 5.18 6.31
N GLY A 303 -0.03 5.44 7.08
CA GLY A 303 0.73 4.39 7.74
C GLY A 303 -0.12 3.66 8.79
N MET A 304 0.14 2.39 8.99
CA MET A 304 -0.58 1.59 9.98
C MET A 304 0.06 1.71 11.37
N GLY A 305 -0.76 1.70 12.43
CA GLY A 305 -0.33 1.39 13.79
C GLY A 305 -0.33 -0.12 14.03
N LYS A 306 0.19 -0.55 15.16
CA LYS A 306 0.01 -1.95 15.59
C LYS A 306 -1.45 -2.20 15.92
N VAL A 307 -1.92 -3.41 15.62
CA VAL A 307 -3.30 -3.80 15.93
C VAL A 307 -3.62 -3.71 17.43
N THR A 308 -2.60 -3.73 18.28
CA THR A 308 -2.69 -3.56 19.73
C THR A 308 -2.77 -2.10 20.20
N ASP A 309 -2.51 -1.13 19.32
CA ASP A 309 -2.51 0.30 19.66
C ASP A 309 -3.95 0.84 19.62
N MET A 310 -4.68 0.64 20.69
CA MET A 310 -6.10 0.97 20.79
C MET A 310 -6.39 2.42 21.19
N MET A 311 -5.37 3.18 21.63
CA MET A 311 -5.54 4.55 22.11
C MET A 311 -4.56 5.51 21.43
N VAL A 312 -5.09 6.68 21.07
CA VAL A 312 -4.33 7.76 20.44
C VAL A 312 -4.47 9.01 21.30
N PRO A 313 -3.35 9.66 21.69
CA PRO A 313 -3.41 10.90 22.46
C PRO A 313 -3.87 12.05 21.56
N LEU A 314 -4.99 12.67 21.90
CA LEU A 314 -5.52 13.87 21.23
C LEU A 314 -5.92 14.94 22.24
N VAL A 315 -5.59 16.18 21.93
CA VAL A 315 -6.07 17.33 22.71
C VAL A 315 -7.45 17.72 22.20
N MET A 316 -8.49 17.19 22.83
CA MET A 316 -9.89 17.37 22.38
C MET A 316 -10.28 18.85 22.26
N GLY A 317 -9.85 19.69 23.21
CA GLY A 317 -10.12 21.12 23.16
C GLY A 317 -9.53 21.80 21.92
N ASP A 318 -8.31 21.41 21.52
CA ASP A 318 -7.68 21.93 20.31
C ASP A 318 -8.39 21.41 19.03
N MET A 319 -8.77 20.13 19.01
CA MET A 319 -9.53 19.56 17.90
C MET A 319 -10.80 20.36 17.61
N VAL A 320 -11.57 20.68 18.65
CA VAL A 320 -12.82 21.41 18.53
C VAL A 320 -12.59 22.89 18.22
N SER A 321 -11.76 23.59 19.03
CA SER A 321 -11.55 25.04 18.91
C SER A 321 -10.81 25.44 17.63
N SER A 322 -10.00 24.52 17.07
CA SER A 322 -9.25 24.73 15.83
C SER A 322 -9.88 24.02 14.62
N CYS A 323 -10.99 23.31 14.76
CA CYS A 323 -11.67 22.57 13.67
C CYS A 323 -10.69 21.66 12.88
N LYS A 324 -9.75 21.00 13.57
CA LYS A 324 -8.79 20.10 12.94
C LYS A 324 -9.42 18.75 12.58
N THR A 325 -8.92 18.10 11.55
CA THR A 325 -9.37 16.79 11.10
C THR A 325 -8.25 15.75 11.20
N LEU A 326 -8.56 14.57 11.78
CA LEU A 326 -7.77 13.36 11.65
C LEU A 326 -8.55 12.38 10.78
N LYS A 327 -7.95 11.92 9.66
CA LYS A 327 -8.61 11.10 8.65
C LYS A 327 -7.80 9.85 8.34
N GLY A 328 -8.39 8.67 8.57
CA GLY A 328 -7.84 7.40 8.08
C GLY A 328 -7.98 7.26 6.57
N VAL A 329 -7.00 6.63 5.94
CA VAL A 329 -6.94 6.50 4.48
C VAL A 329 -6.53 5.11 4.05
N LEU A 330 -7.32 4.51 3.18
CA LEU A 330 -7.00 3.29 2.46
C LEU A 330 -6.79 3.62 0.98
N TYR A 331 -5.72 3.07 0.38
CA TYR A 331 -5.40 3.20 -1.05
C TYR A 331 -5.36 4.66 -1.57
N GLY A 332 -4.96 5.61 -0.70
CA GLY A 332 -4.93 7.04 -1.05
C GLY A 332 -6.31 7.65 -1.33
N SER A 333 -7.41 6.99 -0.96
CA SER A 333 -8.79 7.36 -1.33
C SER A 333 -9.01 7.43 -2.85
N MET A 334 -8.29 6.61 -3.62
CA MET A 334 -8.37 6.57 -5.08
C MET A 334 -9.06 5.29 -5.58
N ASN A 335 -9.69 5.40 -6.75
CA ASN A 335 -10.21 4.23 -7.47
C ASN A 335 -9.07 3.57 -8.27
N PRO A 336 -8.59 2.35 -7.95
CA PRO A 336 -7.45 1.74 -8.63
C PRO A 336 -7.59 1.64 -10.15
N ARG A 337 -8.80 1.30 -10.65
CA ARG A 337 -9.05 1.15 -12.09
C ARG A 337 -8.94 2.46 -12.87
N GLU A 338 -9.14 3.59 -12.20
CA GLU A 338 -8.95 4.92 -12.79
C GLU A 338 -7.54 5.45 -12.49
N ALA A 339 -7.10 5.25 -11.24
CA ALA A 339 -5.86 5.84 -10.73
C ALA A 339 -4.62 5.25 -11.39
N MET A 340 -4.53 3.91 -11.51
CA MET A 340 -3.32 3.27 -12.07
C MET A 340 -3.04 3.69 -13.51
N PRO A 341 -3.99 3.63 -14.46
CA PRO A 341 -3.75 4.13 -15.82
C PRO A 341 -3.39 5.60 -15.86
N ARG A 342 -4.02 6.44 -15.02
CA ARG A 342 -3.69 7.86 -14.94
C ARG A 342 -2.28 8.11 -14.42
N LEU A 343 -1.86 7.42 -13.37
CA LEU A 343 -0.52 7.53 -12.80
C LEU A 343 0.55 7.04 -13.80
N LEU A 344 0.29 5.97 -14.53
CA LEU A 344 1.16 5.48 -15.60
C LEU A 344 1.24 6.49 -16.76
N SER A 345 0.15 7.14 -17.13
CA SER A 345 0.17 8.23 -18.11
C SER A 345 0.99 9.45 -17.64
N MET A 346 0.96 9.77 -16.34
CA MET A 346 1.81 10.80 -15.75
C MET A 346 3.29 10.40 -15.77
N TYR A 347 3.59 9.11 -15.56
CA TYR A 347 4.94 8.56 -15.70
C TYR A 347 5.44 8.68 -17.16
N GLU A 348 4.64 8.28 -18.16
CA GLU A 348 4.97 8.43 -19.57
C GLU A 348 5.22 9.91 -19.95
N ALA A 349 4.45 10.83 -19.37
CA ALA A 349 4.63 12.27 -19.57
C ALA A 349 5.83 12.87 -18.81
N GLY A 350 6.57 12.06 -18.02
CA GLY A 350 7.70 12.52 -17.20
C GLY A 350 7.31 13.40 -16.00
N THR A 351 6.02 13.44 -15.64
CA THR A 351 5.50 14.24 -14.51
C THR A 351 5.40 13.47 -13.21
N LEU A 352 5.49 12.14 -13.26
CA LEU A 352 5.57 11.22 -12.13
C LEU A 352 6.84 10.37 -12.28
N LYS A 353 7.63 10.28 -11.23
CA LYS A 353 8.83 9.45 -11.17
C LYS A 353 8.51 8.09 -10.58
N LEU A 354 8.78 7.03 -11.32
CA LEU A 354 8.64 5.65 -10.87
C LEU A 354 9.97 4.90 -10.86
N ASP A 355 10.79 5.06 -11.92
CA ASP A 355 12.07 4.35 -12.03
C ASP A 355 13.01 4.70 -10.87
N GLU A 356 13.06 5.97 -10.47
CA GLU A 356 13.91 6.45 -9.38
C GLU A 356 13.46 5.96 -7.99
N LEU A 357 12.25 5.40 -7.89
CA LEU A 357 11.79 4.76 -6.65
C LEU A 357 12.45 3.39 -6.45
N VAL A 358 12.71 2.64 -7.53
CA VAL A 358 13.33 1.31 -7.45
C VAL A 358 14.81 1.45 -7.18
N THR A 359 15.19 1.28 -5.91
CA THR A 359 16.59 1.40 -5.50
C THR A 359 17.28 0.04 -5.37
N GLN A 360 16.52 -1.05 -5.34
CA GLN A 360 17.05 -2.40 -5.24
C GLN A 360 16.13 -3.44 -5.89
N LYS A 361 16.72 -4.40 -6.61
CA LYS A 361 16.05 -5.56 -7.19
C LYS A 361 16.52 -6.83 -6.51
N TYR A 362 15.60 -7.75 -6.27
CA TYR A 362 15.86 -9.04 -5.64
C TYR A 362 15.27 -10.17 -6.50
N LYS A 363 15.79 -11.38 -6.34
CA LYS A 363 15.11 -12.60 -6.77
C LYS A 363 14.14 -13.05 -5.68
N LEU A 364 13.19 -13.91 -6.03
CA LEU A 364 12.26 -14.47 -5.03
C LEU A 364 13.01 -15.21 -3.90
N ASP A 365 14.10 -15.90 -4.23
CA ASP A 365 14.94 -16.59 -3.26
C ASP A 365 15.58 -15.65 -2.21
N ASP A 366 15.73 -14.37 -2.54
CA ASP A 366 16.32 -13.35 -1.69
C ASP A 366 15.26 -12.60 -0.85
N ILE A 367 14.02 -13.09 -0.76
CA ILE A 367 12.89 -12.43 -0.08
C ILE A 367 13.23 -12.02 1.35
N ASN A 368 13.95 -12.86 2.10
CA ASN A 368 14.35 -12.56 3.47
C ASN A 368 15.38 -11.42 3.54
N GLU A 369 16.25 -11.29 2.54
CA GLU A 369 17.15 -10.14 2.42
C GLU A 369 16.36 -8.88 2.09
N ALA A 370 15.45 -8.94 1.12
CA ALA A 370 14.59 -7.84 0.73
C ALA A 370 13.79 -7.29 1.93
N MET A 371 13.23 -8.16 2.77
CA MET A 371 12.52 -7.77 3.99
C MET A 371 13.45 -7.18 5.05
N ARG A 372 14.66 -7.70 5.21
CA ARG A 372 15.66 -7.10 6.12
C ARG A 372 16.08 -5.70 5.67
N ASP A 373 16.29 -5.49 4.37
CA ASP A 373 16.68 -4.21 3.80
C ASP A 373 15.55 -3.17 3.88
N LEU A 374 14.30 -3.60 3.67
CA LEU A 374 13.11 -2.78 3.91
C LEU A 374 13.05 -2.29 5.36
N ARG A 375 13.20 -3.20 6.31
CA ARG A 375 13.18 -2.95 7.76
C ARG A 375 14.31 -2.01 8.20
N ALA A 376 15.48 -2.19 7.61
CA ALA A 376 16.65 -1.35 7.85
C ALA A 376 16.57 0.02 7.14
N GLY A 377 15.56 0.27 6.30
CA GLY A 377 15.38 1.51 5.56
C GLY A 377 16.45 1.77 4.51
N LYS A 378 17.13 0.72 3.99
CA LYS A 378 18.22 0.84 3.02
C LYS A 378 17.75 1.21 1.61
N ASN A 379 16.48 0.97 1.29
CA ASN A 379 15.88 1.26 0.00
C ASN A 379 14.69 2.23 0.14
N ILE A 380 14.30 2.87 -0.96
CA ILE A 380 13.02 3.56 -1.10
C ILE A 380 11.98 2.52 -1.48
N ARG A 381 12.21 1.77 -2.57
CA ARG A 381 11.43 0.60 -3.00
C ARG A 381 12.37 -0.54 -3.37
N GLY A 382 12.11 -1.71 -2.82
CA GLY A 382 12.62 -2.97 -3.30
C GLY A 382 11.57 -3.65 -4.18
N VAL A 383 12.01 -4.33 -5.24
CA VAL A 383 11.14 -5.14 -6.09
C VAL A 383 11.74 -6.52 -6.28
N ILE A 384 10.88 -7.54 -6.29
CA ILE A 384 11.23 -8.90 -6.72
C ILE A 384 11.02 -8.93 -8.23
N ALA A 385 12.05 -9.34 -8.96
CA ALA A 385 12.00 -9.60 -10.38
C ALA A 385 11.90 -11.11 -10.60
N PHE A 386 10.87 -11.55 -11.30
CA PHE A 386 10.74 -12.95 -11.72
C PHE A 386 11.47 -13.14 -13.05
N GLU A 387 12.03 -14.33 -13.25
CA GLU A 387 12.73 -14.65 -14.51
C GLU A 387 11.72 -14.78 -15.67
N GLU A 388 12.14 -14.35 -16.89
CA GLU A 388 11.34 -14.42 -18.10
C GLU A 388 11.01 -15.86 -18.54
#